data_aafe9670f0aea70f91b8a29fc3953c68
#
_entry.id   aafe9670f0aea70f91b8a29fc3953c68
#
_cell.length_a   1.000
_cell.length_b   1.000
_cell.length_c   1.000
_cell.angle_alpha   90.00
_cell.angle_beta   90.00
_cell.angle_gamma   90.00
#
_symmetry.space_group_name_H-M   'P 1'
#
loop_
_entity.id
_entity.type
_entity.pdbx_description
1 polymer ?
#
loop_
_entity_poly.entity_id
_entity_poly.type
_entity_poly.pdbx_seq_one_letter_code
_entity_poly.pdbx_strand_id
1 'polypeptide(L)'
;PEPRGLMALMLYCEARRGAQRSSTGAYVALGDQDRNLWSAELVIEAETHLSRAASAGLFGRFQTEAAIQSVHMQTAQGEPPNAPALVALYDLLVERRPSIGALVGRALAHASHHGSSVGLRLLGEIPAEHVATYQSFWAAKLHLLQQVGDVVVNECLKTALALATDLAARIYLSTKYGTSS
;
A
#
# COMPACT_ATOMS: atom_id res chain seq x y z
N PRO A 1 -16.22 -17.91 -1.92
CA PRO A 1 -15.24 -16.97 -2.52
C PRO A 1 -14.28 -16.41 -1.46
N GLU A 2 -14.74 -15.86 -0.33
CA GLU A 2 -13.91 -15.20 0.69
C GLU A 2 -12.75 -16.05 1.25
N PRO A 3 -12.90 -17.33 1.60
CA PRO A 3 -11.74 -18.13 2.03
C PRO A 3 -10.65 -18.25 0.96
N ARG A 4 -11.04 -18.30 -0.33
CA ARG A 4 -10.08 -18.30 -1.44
C ARG A 4 -9.43 -16.93 -1.65
N GLY A 5 -10.19 -15.85 -1.49
CA GLY A 5 -9.67 -14.48 -1.49
C GLY A 5 -8.64 -14.28 -0.38
N LEU A 6 -8.93 -14.75 0.83
CA LEU A 6 -7.99 -14.70 1.94
C LEU A 6 -6.72 -15.52 1.67
N MET A 7 -6.87 -16.74 1.10
CA MET A 7 -5.72 -17.55 0.73
C MET A 7 -4.84 -16.83 -0.29
N ALA A 8 -5.43 -16.27 -1.35
CA ALA A 8 -4.70 -15.49 -2.35
C ALA A 8 -3.95 -14.31 -1.72
N LEU A 9 -4.62 -13.56 -0.84
CA LEU A 9 -4.01 -12.43 -0.13
C LEU A 9 -2.79 -12.85 0.70
N MET A 10 -2.92 -13.95 1.46
CA MET A 10 -1.82 -14.50 2.26
C MET A 10 -0.64 -14.94 1.38
N LEU A 11 -0.91 -15.62 0.28
CA LEU A 11 0.11 -16.08 -0.68
C LEU A 11 0.85 -14.90 -1.32
N TYR A 12 0.16 -13.83 -1.72
CA TYR A 12 0.82 -12.61 -2.21
C TYR A 12 1.70 -11.95 -1.15
N CYS A 13 1.26 -11.91 0.11
CA CYS A 13 2.08 -11.36 1.19
C CYS A 13 3.33 -12.21 1.42
N GLU A 14 3.17 -13.54 1.44
CA GLU A 14 4.27 -14.48 1.61
C GLU A 14 5.25 -14.46 0.44
N ALA A 15 4.75 -14.37 -0.79
CA ALA A 15 5.58 -14.29 -2.00
C ALA A 15 6.62 -13.16 -1.93
N ARG A 16 6.31 -12.07 -1.24
CA ARG A 16 7.17 -10.89 -1.09
C ARG A 16 8.01 -10.86 0.18
N ARG A 17 7.89 -11.84 1.06
CA ARG A 17 8.54 -11.84 2.38
C ARG A 17 10.05 -11.57 2.28
N GLY A 18 10.73 -12.22 1.34
CA GLY A 18 12.18 -12.05 1.14
C GLY A 18 12.60 -10.64 0.71
N ALA A 19 11.71 -9.89 0.07
CA ALA A 19 11.99 -8.54 -0.44
C ALA A 19 11.58 -7.41 0.53
N GLN A 20 10.87 -7.73 1.62
CA GLN A 20 10.36 -6.71 2.57
C GLN A 20 11.44 -6.13 3.48
N ARG A 21 12.60 -6.78 3.53
CA ARG A 21 13.77 -6.34 4.32
C ARG A 21 15.02 -6.34 3.45
N SER A 22 15.86 -5.31 3.62
CA SER A 22 17.18 -5.28 3.03
C SER A 22 18.12 -6.27 3.71
N SER A 23 19.31 -6.48 3.15
CA SER A 23 20.38 -7.27 3.78
C SER A 23 20.80 -6.75 5.15
N THR A 24 20.54 -5.47 5.45
CA THR A 24 20.80 -4.85 6.77
C THR A 24 19.57 -4.90 7.70
N GLY A 25 18.47 -5.54 7.27
CA GLY A 25 17.22 -5.63 8.04
C GLY A 25 16.31 -4.42 7.94
N ALA A 26 16.68 -3.39 7.17
CA ALA A 26 15.83 -2.22 6.98
C ALA A 26 14.56 -2.56 6.19
N TYR A 27 13.44 -1.90 6.50
CA TYR A 27 12.21 -2.03 5.74
C TYR A 27 12.39 -1.54 4.30
N VAL A 28 11.82 -2.27 3.35
CA VAL A 28 11.80 -1.91 1.93
C VAL A 28 10.35 -1.74 1.48
N ALA A 29 10.01 -0.53 1.05
CA ALA A 29 8.66 -0.25 0.54
C ALA A 29 8.38 -1.02 -0.76
N LEU A 30 7.11 -1.33 -1.03
CA LEU A 30 6.70 -2.18 -2.16
C LEU A 30 7.31 -1.74 -3.50
N GLY A 31 7.34 -0.45 -3.78
CA GLY A 31 7.90 0.09 -5.03
C GLY A 31 9.42 -0.02 -5.14
N ASP A 32 10.09 -0.18 -4.01
CA ASP A 32 11.55 -0.25 -3.90
C ASP A 32 12.05 -1.71 -3.72
N GLN A 33 11.13 -2.70 -3.65
CA GLN A 33 11.47 -4.11 -3.45
C GLN A 33 12.16 -4.71 -4.68
N ASP A 34 13.21 -5.51 -4.43
CA ASP A 34 13.81 -6.35 -5.47
C ASP A 34 12.85 -7.50 -5.82
N ARG A 35 12.34 -7.46 -7.02
CA ARG A 35 11.37 -8.41 -7.55
C ARG A 35 11.95 -9.79 -7.79
N ASN A 36 13.25 -9.90 -7.96
CA ASN A 36 13.94 -11.20 -8.09
C ASN A 36 13.86 -12.02 -6.79
N LEU A 37 13.56 -11.37 -5.66
CA LEU A 37 13.35 -12.03 -4.38
C LEU A 37 11.90 -12.47 -4.15
N TRP A 38 11.01 -12.23 -5.12
CA TRP A 38 9.62 -12.66 -5.02
C TRP A 38 9.47 -14.12 -5.49
N SER A 39 8.70 -14.92 -4.74
CA SER A 39 8.39 -16.29 -5.14
C SER A 39 7.36 -16.33 -6.26
N ALA A 40 7.83 -16.66 -7.47
CA ALA A 40 6.94 -16.81 -8.63
C ALA A 40 5.90 -17.94 -8.43
N GLU A 41 6.27 -19.02 -7.74
CA GLU A 41 5.36 -20.13 -7.44
C GLU A 41 4.18 -19.67 -6.59
N LEU A 42 4.45 -18.93 -5.50
CA LEU A 42 3.40 -18.42 -4.62
C LEU A 42 2.51 -17.37 -5.33
N VAL A 43 3.07 -16.58 -6.24
CA VAL A 43 2.29 -15.64 -7.07
C VAL A 43 1.33 -16.41 -7.98
N ILE A 44 1.79 -17.47 -8.69
CA ILE A 44 0.95 -18.31 -9.56
C ILE A 44 -0.16 -18.99 -8.75
N GLU A 45 0.15 -19.50 -7.57
CA GLU A 45 -0.83 -20.12 -6.67
C GLU A 45 -1.87 -19.09 -6.21
N ALA A 46 -1.44 -17.88 -5.83
CA ALA A 46 -2.32 -16.78 -5.44
C ALA A 46 -3.29 -16.41 -6.57
N GLU A 47 -2.80 -16.24 -7.81
CA GLU A 47 -3.62 -15.96 -9.00
C GLU A 47 -4.66 -17.08 -9.24
N THR A 48 -4.28 -18.34 -9.03
CA THR A 48 -5.20 -19.48 -9.15
C THR A 48 -6.34 -19.39 -8.13
N HIS A 49 -6.02 -19.06 -6.86
CA HIS A 49 -7.03 -18.88 -5.83
C HIS A 49 -7.92 -17.66 -6.10
N LEU A 50 -7.35 -16.56 -6.54
CA LEU A 50 -8.08 -15.33 -6.86
C LEU A 50 -9.05 -15.55 -8.04
N SER A 51 -8.60 -16.18 -9.12
CA SER A 51 -9.43 -16.53 -10.28
C SER A 51 -10.63 -17.42 -9.91
N ARG A 52 -10.39 -18.43 -9.06
CA ARG A 52 -11.45 -19.30 -8.53
C ARG A 52 -12.41 -18.55 -7.59
N ALA A 53 -11.94 -17.56 -6.86
CA ALA A 53 -12.81 -16.70 -6.05
C ALA A 53 -13.68 -15.81 -6.94
N ALA A 54 -13.11 -15.22 -8.00
CA ALA A 54 -13.81 -14.38 -8.96
C ALA A 54 -14.92 -15.11 -9.71
N SER A 55 -14.70 -16.38 -10.08
CA SER A 55 -15.69 -17.22 -10.78
C SER A 55 -17.00 -17.42 -10.01
N ALA A 56 -17.01 -17.16 -8.70
CA ALA A 56 -18.23 -17.26 -7.88
C ALA A 56 -19.17 -16.06 -8.02
N GLY A 57 -18.77 -14.98 -8.71
CA GLY A 57 -19.59 -13.80 -8.95
C GLY A 57 -19.90 -12.95 -7.72
N LEU A 58 -19.28 -13.24 -6.59
CA LEU A 58 -19.44 -12.52 -5.32
C LEU A 58 -18.13 -11.86 -4.93
N PHE A 59 -18.11 -10.55 -4.88
CA PHE A 59 -16.94 -9.79 -4.45
C PHE A 59 -17.00 -9.52 -2.95
N GLY A 60 -16.12 -10.17 -2.20
CA GLY A 60 -15.95 -9.93 -0.78
C GLY A 60 -14.70 -9.10 -0.47
N ARG A 61 -14.48 -8.83 0.82
CA ARG A 61 -13.35 -8.01 1.30
C ARG A 61 -12.01 -8.60 0.89
N PHE A 62 -11.74 -9.84 1.28
CA PHE A 62 -10.44 -10.45 1.05
C PHE A 62 -10.15 -10.70 -0.43
N GLN A 63 -11.19 -10.95 -1.22
CA GLN A 63 -11.05 -11.04 -2.67
C GLN A 63 -10.66 -9.69 -3.27
N THR A 64 -11.24 -8.58 -2.81
CA THR A 64 -10.89 -7.23 -3.28
C THR A 64 -9.46 -6.86 -2.85
N GLU A 65 -9.08 -7.14 -1.60
CA GLU A 65 -7.72 -6.93 -1.11
C GLU A 65 -6.69 -7.78 -1.89
N ALA A 66 -7.02 -9.03 -2.22
CA ALA A 66 -6.16 -9.88 -3.05
C ALA A 66 -6.05 -9.35 -4.50
N ALA A 67 -7.14 -8.84 -5.08
CA ALA A 67 -7.11 -8.23 -6.41
C ALA A 67 -6.20 -6.98 -6.45
N ILE A 68 -6.20 -6.17 -5.40
CA ILE A 68 -5.26 -5.05 -5.25
C ILE A 68 -3.81 -5.57 -5.26
N GLN A 69 -3.51 -6.65 -4.53
CA GLN A 69 -2.18 -7.25 -4.55
C GLN A 69 -1.81 -7.79 -5.93
N SER A 70 -2.73 -8.45 -6.64
CA SER A 70 -2.51 -8.92 -8.02
C SER A 70 -2.10 -7.76 -8.93
N VAL A 71 -2.80 -6.62 -8.90
CA VAL A 71 -2.42 -5.43 -9.69
C VAL A 71 -0.99 -4.96 -9.35
N HIS A 72 -0.61 -4.96 -8.07
CA HIS A 72 0.76 -4.60 -7.68
C HIS A 72 1.79 -5.61 -8.18
N MET A 73 1.45 -6.92 -8.25
CA MET A 73 2.34 -7.95 -8.80
C MET A 73 2.55 -7.79 -10.31
N GLN A 74 1.50 -7.46 -11.06
CA GLN A 74 1.58 -7.21 -12.51
C GLN A 74 2.49 -6.02 -12.82
N THR A 75 2.37 -4.92 -12.07
CA THR A 75 3.29 -3.78 -12.17
C THR A 75 4.75 -4.21 -11.99
N ALA A 76 4.99 -5.22 -11.17
CA ALA A 76 6.30 -5.78 -10.92
C ALA A 76 6.90 -6.54 -12.10
N GLN A 77 6.08 -7.06 -12.99
CA GLN A 77 6.52 -7.81 -14.17
C GLN A 77 6.90 -6.91 -15.35
N GLY A 78 7.04 -5.59 -15.11
CA GLY A 78 7.42 -4.62 -16.13
C GLY A 78 6.23 -3.92 -16.80
N GLU A 79 5.01 -4.32 -16.46
CA GLU A 79 3.81 -3.59 -16.87
C GLU A 79 3.71 -2.24 -16.13
N PRO A 80 3.24 -1.17 -16.81
CA PRO A 80 3.00 0.09 -16.13
C PRO A 80 1.94 -0.08 -15.03
N PRO A 81 1.99 0.73 -13.95
CA PRO A 81 1.00 0.67 -12.89
C PRO A 81 -0.41 0.82 -13.46
N ASN A 82 -1.27 -0.15 -13.23
CA ASN A 82 -2.69 -0.04 -13.60
C ASN A 82 -3.42 0.82 -12.56
N ALA A 83 -3.10 2.12 -12.54
CA ALA A 83 -3.67 3.07 -11.59
C ALA A 83 -5.21 3.13 -11.66
N PRO A 84 -5.87 3.12 -12.84
CA PRO A 84 -7.33 3.04 -12.91
C PRO A 84 -7.91 1.81 -12.21
N ALA A 85 -7.29 0.64 -12.35
CA ALA A 85 -7.74 -0.58 -11.67
C ALA A 85 -7.58 -0.46 -10.15
N LEU A 86 -6.46 0.10 -9.66
CA LEU A 86 -6.26 0.35 -8.24
C LEU A 86 -7.32 1.31 -7.68
N VAL A 87 -7.63 2.40 -8.38
CA VAL A 87 -8.69 3.34 -7.98
C VAL A 87 -10.02 2.60 -7.84
N ALA A 88 -10.44 1.86 -8.87
CA ALA A 88 -11.71 1.13 -8.85
C ALA A 88 -11.79 0.10 -7.71
N LEU A 89 -10.71 -0.64 -7.47
CA LEU A 89 -10.66 -1.65 -6.41
C LEU A 89 -10.67 -1.02 -5.01
N TYR A 90 -9.96 0.08 -4.79
CA TYR A 90 -9.98 0.77 -3.50
C TYR A 90 -11.31 1.49 -3.25
N ASP A 91 -11.94 2.07 -4.27
CA ASP A 91 -13.27 2.64 -4.16
C ASP A 91 -14.30 1.57 -3.76
N LEU A 92 -14.27 0.41 -4.42
CA LEU A 92 -15.11 -0.74 -4.08
C LEU A 92 -14.85 -1.24 -2.65
N LEU A 93 -13.58 -1.31 -2.22
CA LEU A 93 -13.22 -1.76 -0.88
C LEU A 93 -13.75 -0.80 0.19
N VAL A 94 -13.60 0.51 -0.02
CA VAL A 94 -14.08 1.53 0.92
C VAL A 94 -15.61 1.57 0.96
N GLU A 95 -16.29 1.48 -0.17
CA GLU A 95 -17.77 1.45 -0.24
C GLU A 95 -18.33 0.29 0.58
N ARG A 96 -17.74 -0.89 0.47
CA ARG A 96 -18.28 -2.11 1.09
C ARG A 96 -17.77 -2.36 2.50
N ARG A 97 -16.54 -2.01 2.79
CA ARG A 97 -15.84 -2.32 4.06
C ARG A 97 -14.83 -1.23 4.40
N PRO A 98 -15.31 -0.04 4.77
CA PRO A 98 -14.41 1.07 5.12
C PRO A 98 -13.52 0.67 6.30
N SER A 99 -12.22 0.95 6.16
CA SER A 99 -11.22 0.88 7.22
C SER A 99 -10.21 1.99 7.01
N ILE A 100 -9.50 2.39 8.07
CA ILE A 100 -8.48 3.44 7.95
C ILE A 100 -7.43 3.05 6.89
N GLY A 101 -6.99 1.79 6.88
CA GLY A 101 -6.06 1.28 5.87
C GLY A 101 -6.60 1.37 4.45
N ALA A 102 -7.88 1.02 4.23
CA ALA A 102 -8.52 1.13 2.92
C ALA A 102 -8.65 2.59 2.47
N LEU A 103 -9.00 3.52 3.37
CA LEU A 103 -9.09 4.95 3.08
C LEU A 103 -7.72 5.54 2.69
N VAL A 104 -6.66 5.18 3.42
CA VAL A 104 -5.29 5.59 3.10
C VAL A 104 -4.84 5.01 1.75
N GLY A 105 -5.08 3.72 1.51
CA GLY A 105 -4.78 3.08 0.23
C GLY A 105 -5.53 3.70 -0.94
N ARG A 106 -6.82 4.02 -0.76
CA ARG A 106 -7.63 4.78 -1.71
C ARG A 106 -7.01 6.12 -2.07
N ALA A 107 -6.60 6.89 -1.06
CA ALA A 107 -5.97 8.19 -1.27
C ALA A 107 -4.67 8.07 -2.09
N LEU A 108 -3.84 7.06 -1.83
CA LEU A 108 -2.61 6.79 -2.59
C LEU A 108 -2.91 6.34 -4.03
N ALA A 109 -3.92 5.49 -4.25
CA ALA A 109 -4.33 5.07 -5.58
C ALA A 109 -4.83 6.26 -6.41
N HIS A 110 -5.68 7.11 -5.83
CA HIS A 110 -6.13 8.35 -6.48
C HIS A 110 -4.99 9.33 -6.73
N ALA A 111 -4.02 9.43 -5.80
CA ALA A 111 -2.83 10.27 -6.00
C ALA A 111 -2.00 9.79 -7.20
N SER A 112 -1.80 8.48 -7.34
CA SER A 112 -1.06 7.88 -8.46
C SER A 112 -1.75 8.13 -9.81
N HIS A 113 -3.08 8.19 -9.84
CA HIS A 113 -3.85 8.36 -11.07
C HIS A 113 -4.17 9.82 -11.40
N HIS A 114 -4.52 10.61 -10.39
CA HIS A 114 -5.03 11.98 -10.55
C HIS A 114 -4.08 13.07 -10.00
N GLY A 115 -2.93 12.67 -9.43
CA GLY A 115 -1.95 13.59 -8.84
C GLY A 115 -2.06 13.70 -7.32
N SER A 116 -0.92 14.04 -6.70
CA SER A 116 -0.74 14.01 -5.24
C SER A 116 -1.68 14.94 -4.47
N SER A 117 -2.09 16.07 -5.07
CA SER A 117 -3.06 16.99 -4.46
C SER A 117 -4.43 16.34 -4.23
N VAL A 118 -4.87 15.45 -5.14
CA VAL A 118 -6.12 14.69 -4.97
C VAL A 118 -5.99 13.72 -3.79
N GLY A 119 -4.86 13.01 -3.69
CA GLY A 119 -4.60 12.13 -2.56
C GLY A 119 -4.56 12.85 -1.22
N LEU A 120 -3.91 14.03 -1.15
CA LEU A 120 -3.87 14.86 0.06
C LEU A 120 -5.26 15.32 0.49
N ARG A 121 -6.12 15.69 -0.46
CA ARG A 121 -7.51 16.04 -0.18
C ARG A 121 -8.26 14.86 0.43
N LEU A 122 -8.16 13.67 -0.18
CA LEU A 122 -8.79 12.45 0.35
C LEU A 122 -8.27 12.04 1.72
N LEU A 123 -6.97 12.21 2.00
CA LEU A 123 -6.43 12.02 3.36
C LEU A 123 -7.02 13.03 4.35
N GLY A 124 -7.26 14.28 3.92
CA GLY A 124 -7.87 15.32 4.74
C GLY A 124 -9.34 15.08 5.09
N GLU A 125 -10.04 14.23 4.34
CA GLU A 125 -11.43 13.83 4.61
C GLU A 125 -11.55 12.80 5.75
N ILE A 126 -10.43 12.15 6.14
CA ILE A 126 -10.43 11.16 7.22
C ILE A 126 -10.39 11.92 8.57
N PRO A 127 -11.33 11.65 9.50
CA PRO A 127 -11.35 12.33 10.79
C PRO A 127 -10.02 12.20 11.55
N ALA A 128 -9.53 13.32 12.08
CA ALA A 128 -8.20 13.41 12.69
C ALA A 128 -8.02 12.44 13.87
N GLU A 129 -9.08 12.23 14.66
CA GLU A 129 -9.10 11.32 15.79
C GLU A 129 -8.86 9.85 15.41
N HIS A 130 -9.23 9.45 14.19
CA HIS A 130 -9.03 8.09 13.71
C HIS A 130 -7.59 7.83 13.22
N VAL A 131 -6.87 8.88 12.85
CA VAL A 131 -5.53 8.77 12.25
C VAL A 131 -4.40 9.29 13.13
N ALA A 132 -4.72 9.89 14.29
CA ALA A 132 -3.74 10.51 15.18
C ALA A 132 -2.57 9.57 15.53
N THR A 133 -2.86 8.28 15.75
CA THR A 133 -1.86 7.25 16.09
C THR A 133 -1.62 6.24 14.96
N TYR A 134 -2.18 6.44 13.78
CA TYR A 134 -2.05 5.50 12.67
C TYR A 134 -0.84 5.87 11.79
N GLN A 135 0.29 5.25 12.08
CA GLN A 135 1.60 5.53 11.45
C GLN A 135 1.54 5.53 9.92
N SER A 136 0.82 4.57 9.29
CA SER A 136 0.74 4.47 7.83
C SER A 136 0.05 5.68 7.19
N PHE A 137 -0.88 6.35 7.89
CA PHE A 137 -1.48 7.60 7.41
C PHE A 137 -0.42 8.71 7.32
N TRP A 138 0.40 8.85 8.36
CA TRP A 138 1.43 9.89 8.40
C TRP A 138 2.53 9.63 7.38
N ALA A 139 2.90 8.37 7.14
CA ALA A 139 3.84 7.99 6.09
C ALA A 139 3.29 8.29 4.70
N ALA A 140 2.01 7.99 4.44
CA ALA A 140 1.34 8.31 3.18
C ALA A 140 1.24 9.82 2.96
N LYS A 141 0.83 10.57 3.98
CA LYS A 141 0.75 12.03 3.93
C LYS A 141 2.11 12.67 3.66
N LEU A 142 3.15 12.20 4.36
CA LEU A 142 4.53 12.64 4.15
C LEU A 142 4.99 12.42 2.70
N HIS A 143 4.72 11.23 2.15
CA HIS A 143 5.05 10.90 0.76
C HIS A 143 4.39 11.87 -0.23
N LEU A 144 3.11 12.15 -0.06
CA LEU A 144 2.37 13.05 -0.96
C LEU A 144 2.79 14.52 -0.80
N LEU A 145 3.05 14.98 0.44
CA LEU A 145 3.54 16.34 0.70
C LEU A 145 4.90 16.58 0.06
N GLN A 146 5.80 15.59 0.10
CA GLN A 146 7.10 15.68 -0.56
C GLN A 146 6.94 15.83 -2.09
N GLN A 147 5.99 15.10 -2.69
CA GLN A 147 5.75 15.16 -4.13
C GLN A 147 5.22 16.52 -4.61
N VAL A 148 4.49 17.25 -3.76
CA VAL A 148 3.98 18.60 -4.07
C VAL A 148 4.93 19.70 -3.61
N GLY A 149 6.04 19.36 -2.94
CA GLY A 149 7.02 20.34 -2.44
C GLY A 149 6.51 21.20 -1.28
N ASP A 150 5.63 20.67 -0.44
CA ASP A 150 5.01 21.39 0.68
C ASP A 150 6.00 21.59 1.84
N VAL A 151 5.98 22.75 2.46
CA VAL A 151 6.87 23.14 3.58
C VAL A 151 6.59 22.37 4.88
N VAL A 152 5.42 21.75 5.01
CA VAL A 152 4.99 21.02 6.22
C VAL A 152 5.60 19.61 6.29
N VAL A 153 6.41 19.20 5.31
CA VAL A 153 7.07 17.88 5.26
C VAL A 153 7.80 17.54 6.55
N ASN A 154 8.55 18.48 7.14
CA ASN A 154 9.35 18.26 8.33
C ASN A 154 8.51 17.94 9.58
N GLU A 155 7.37 18.58 9.77
CA GLU A 155 6.47 18.30 10.90
C GLU A 155 5.78 16.94 10.71
N CYS A 156 5.35 16.64 9.49
CA CYS A 156 4.78 15.36 9.16
C CYS A 156 5.79 14.21 9.38
N LEU A 157 7.06 14.41 9.01
CA LEU A 157 8.14 13.45 9.25
C LEU A 157 8.35 13.20 10.75
N LYS A 158 8.38 14.24 11.57
CA LYS A 158 8.51 14.07 13.03
C LYS A 158 7.39 13.20 13.61
N THR A 159 6.15 13.43 13.17
CA THR A 159 5.00 12.64 13.62
C THR A 159 5.10 11.19 13.15
N ALA A 160 5.43 10.97 11.87
CA ALA A 160 5.59 9.63 11.31
C ALA A 160 6.70 8.83 12.03
N LEU A 161 7.82 9.49 12.37
CA LEU A 161 8.92 8.89 13.13
C LEU A 161 8.55 8.59 14.59
N ALA A 162 7.80 9.48 15.26
CA ALA A 162 7.36 9.26 16.63
C ALA A 162 6.42 8.06 16.75
N LEU A 163 5.58 7.82 15.73
CA LEU A 163 4.63 6.71 15.70
C LEU A 163 5.25 5.39 15.19
N ALA A 164 6.41 5.43 14.56
CA ALA A 164 7.08 4.23 14.06
C ALA A 164 7.69 3.44 15.22
N THR A 165 7.10 2.30 15.56
CA THR A 165 7.59 1.38 16.60
C THR A 165 8.67 0.43 16.09
N ASP A 166 8.68 0.12 14.79
CA ASP A 166 9.70 -0.72 14.14
C ASP A 166 10.92 0.14 13.77
N LEU A 167 12.11 -0.28 14.23
CA LEU A 167 13.38 0.39 13.93
C LEU A 167 13.63 0.47 12.41
N ALA A 168 13.28 -0.58 11.67
CA ALA A 168 13.47 -0.60 10.21
C ALA A 168 12.59 0.44 9.49
N ALA A 169 11.35 0.64 9.94
CA ALA A 169 10.47 1.69 9.43
C ALA A 169 11.03 3.09 9.76
N ARG A 170 11.58 3.28 10.95
CA ARG A 170 12.22 4.56 11.34
C ARG A 170 13.43 4.87 10.46
N ILE A 171 14.31 3.90 10.24
CA ILE A 171 15.48 4.05 9.36
C ILE A 171 15.02 4.42 7.95
N TYR A 172 14.04 3.70 7.39
CA TYR A 172 13.48 3.99 6.07
C TYR A 172 12.96 5.43 5.95
N LEU A 173 12.12 5.86 6.90
CA LEU A 173 11.57 7.22 6.90
C LEU A 173 12.67 8.28 7.02
N SER A 174 13.64 8.09 7.90
CA SER A 174 14.75 9.03 8.08
C SER A 174 15.63 9.12 6.85
N THR A 175 15.92 7.99 6.20
CA THR A 175 16.78 7.95 5.00
C THR A 175 16.08 8.55 3.79
N LYS A 176 14.80 8.24 3.61
CA LYS A 176 14.05 8.66 2.42
C LYS A 176 13.57 10.11 2.47
N TYR A 177 13.22 10.61 3.66
CA TYR A 177 12.57 11.90 3.84
C TYR A 177 13.35 12.86 4.77
N GLY A 178 14.41 12.39 5.43
CA GLY A 178 15.29 13.26 6.20
C GLY A 178 16.05 14.19 5.27
N THR A 179 16.02 15.49 5.55
CA THR A 179 16.91 16.45 4.86
C THR A 179 18.35 16.13 5.26
N SER A 180 19.20 15.84 4.27
CA SER A 180 20.65 15.86 4.48
C SER A 180 21.00 17.29 4.87
N SER A 181 21.38 17.48 6.14
CA SER A 181 21.97 18.72 6.62
C SER A 181 23.38 18.87 6.07
#